data_3db1f3684a6a1257a851a23c7533a2ac
#
_entry.id   3db1f3684a6a1257a851a23c7533a2ac
#
_cell.length_a   1.000
_cell.length_b   1.000
_cell.length_c   1.000
_cell.angle_alpha   90.00
_cell.angle_beta   90.00
_cell.angle_gamma   90.00
#
_symmetry.space_group_name_H-M   'P 1'
#
loop_
_entity.id
_entity.type
_entity.pdbx_description
1 polymer ?
#
loop_
_entity_poly.entity_id
_entity_poly.type
_entity_poly.pdbx_seq_one_letter_code
_entity_poly.pdbx_strand_id
1 'polypeptide(L)'
;MFLTFMVGGLVLRPEVERVGLDPEKAWDFITMGVVGGLVGAKLYYVLLNYPSLFTDPIGSIFSRGGMVWYGGFLGGLAAVSWEVKKSGLRWAQMADLIAPVLAIGYAVGRMGCFLVGDDYGRPTDAWFGVKFPQGSPPTRASVMENHFGIEVDPYFVERFGEVIPVHPTQLYEVVMSLMIFAFLWRIRKHSYAEGWIWWIWFVLAGIERFLVEFVRLKDDRFLGMFTMAQLISLLLIFIGIQGIMRTSIMQPRNRDSKQFA
;
A
#
# COMPACT_ATOMS: atom_id res chain seq x y z
N MET A 1 11.00 -3.97 4.45
CA MET A 1 10.33 -4.96 3.57
C MET A 1 10.24 -6.36 4.19
N PHE A 2 11.30 -7.02 4.63
CA PHE A 2 11.21 -8.34 5.26
C PHE A 2 10.19 -8.40 6.42
N LEU A 3 10.24 -7.44 7.33
CA LEU A 3 9.30 -7.33 8.45
C LEU A 3 7.83 -7.23 7.99
N THR A 4 7.56 -6.51 6.92
CA THR A 4 6.21 -6.37 6.34
C THR A 4 5.65 -7.72 5.93
N PHE A 5 6.45 -8.56 5.29
CA PHE A 5 6.03 -9.90 4.86
C PHE A 5 5.86 -10.85 6.03
N MET A 6 6.77 -10.79 7.03
CA MET A 6 6.61 -11.58 8.26
C MET A 6 5.33 -11.25 9.01
N VAL A 7 5.07 -9.96 9.24
CA VAL A 7 3.84 -9.51 9.92
C VAL A 7 2.61 -9.91 9.09
N GLY A 8 2.68 -9.73 7.76
CA GLY A 8 1.61 -10.15 6.86
C GLY A 8 1.28 -11.64 6.97
N GLY A 9 2.29 -12.50 6.94
CA GLY A 9 2.12 -13.95 7.08
C GLY A 9 1.54 -14.35 8.44
N LEU A 10 2.06 -13.76 9.53
CA LEU A 10 1.55 -14.02 10.88
C LEU A 10 0.08 -13.60 11.06
N VAL A 11 -0.33 -12.48 10.47
CA VAL A 11 -1.71 -12.00 10.49
C VAL A 11 -2.61 -12.82 9.58
N LEU A 12 -2.12 -13.27 8.42
CA LEU A 12 -2.89 -14.07 7.48
C LEU A 12 -3.12 -15.51 7.98
N ARG A 13 -2.18 -16.07 8.73
CA ARG A 13 -2.22 -17.46 9.20
C ARG A 13 -3.54 -17.84 9.91
N PRO A 14 -3.99 -17.14 10.97
CA PRO A 14 -5.26 -17.45 11.63
C PRO A 14 -6.50 -17.23 10.73
N GLU A 15 -6.39 -16.38 9.73
CA GLU A 15 -7.48 -16.15 8.78
C GLU A 15 -7.60 -17.30 7.76
N VAL A 16 -6.48 -17.83 7.30
CA VAL A 16 -6.41 -19.00 6.42
C VAL A 16 -6.96 -20.24 7.15
N GLU A 17 -6.55 -20.45 8.41
CA GLU A 17 -7.07 -21.51 9.27
C GLU A 17 -8.59 -21.39 9.48
N ARG A 18 -9.10 -20.17 9.67
CA ARG A 18 -10.53 -19.89 9.86
C ARG A 18 -11.40 -20.31 8.67
N VAL A 19 -10.86 -20.37 7.48
CA VAL A 19 -11.57 -20.81 6.26
C VAL A 19 -11.35 -22.30 5.94
N GLY A 20 -10.68 -23.03 6.84
CA GLY A 20 -10.49 -24.48 6.74
C GLY A 20 -9.30 -24.90 5.88
N LEU A 21 -8.36 -24.01 5.64
CA LEU A 21 -7.08 -24.34 5.00
C LEU A 21 -5.98 -24.54 6.04
N ASP A 22 -4.92 -25.25 5.63
CA ASP A 22 -3.70 -25.35 6.41
C ASP A 22 -3.14 -23.95 6.69
N PRO A 23 -2.86 -23.58 7.96
CA PRO A 23 -2.27 -22.31 8.32
C PRO A 23 -0.96 -21.96 7.57
N GLU A 24 -0.18 -22.97 7.18
CA GLU A 24 1.05 -22.78 6.42
C GLU A 24 0.81 -22.23 5.00
N LYS A 25 -0.40 -22.38 4.46
CA LYS A 25 -0.81 -21.75 3.20
C LYS A 25 -0.72 -20.21 3.23
N ALA A 26 -0.77 -19.60 4.41
CA ALA A 26 -0.54 -18.16 4.53
C ALA A 26 0.83 -17.75 3.96
N TRP A 27 1.85 -18.55 4.22
CA TRP A 27 3.21 -18.31 3.70
C TRP A 27 3.30 -18.54 2.18
N ASP A 28 2.54 -19.51 1.64
CA ASP A 28 2.46 -19.70 0.19
C ASP A 28 1.89 -18.44 -0.49
N PHE A 29 0.79 -17.86 0.01
CA PHE A 29 0.20 -16.63 -0.52
C PHE A 29 1.16 -15.44 -0.42
N ILE A 30 1.82 -15.25 0.72
CA ILE A 30 2.80 -14.18 0.91
C ILE A 30 3.99 -14.37 -0.04
N THR A 31 4.55 -15.58 -0.12
CA THR A 31 5.68 -15.88 -1.00
C THR A 31 5.33 -15.65 -2.47
N MET A 32 4.14 -16.09 -2.90
CA MET A 32 3.66 -15.86 -4.26
C MET A 32 3.51 -14.36 -4.56
N GLY A 33 2.97 -13.58 -3.61
CA GLY A 33 2.86 -12.13 -3.75
C GLY A 33 4.24 -11.46 -3.88
N VAL A 34 5.21 -11.87 -3.06
CA VAL A 34 6.58 -11.33 -3.08
C VAL A 34 7.32 -11.71 -4.36
N VAL A 35 7.37 -13.00 -4.68
CA VAL A 35 8.11 -13.50 -5.85
C VAL A 35 7.47 -12.97 -7.14
N GLY A 36 6.15 -13.09 -7.25
CA GLY A 36 5.41 -12.55 -8.40
C GLY A 36 5.58 -11.04 -8.55
N GLY A 37 5.56 -10.32 -7.43
CA GLY A 37 5.80 -8.88 -7.39
C GLY A 37 7.19 -8.50 -7.87
N LEU A 38 8.23 -9.15 -7.36
CA LEU A 38 9.62 -8.88 -7.76
C LEU A 38 9.86 -9.21 -9.24
N VAL A 39 9.40 -10.38 -9.67
CA VAL A 39 9.54 -10.82 -11.07
C VAL A 39 8.76 -9.90 -11.99
N GLY A 40 7.52 -9.57 -11.64
CA GLY A 40 6.69 -8.68 -12.45
C GLY A 40 7.26 -7.27 -12.56
N ALA A 41 7.76 -6.69 -11.45
CA ALA A 41 8.39 -5.37 -11.44
C ALA A 41 9.61 -5.32 -12.37
N LYS A 42 10.42 -6.39 -12.36
CA LYS A 42 11.61 -6.51 -13.19
C LYS A 42 11.27 -6.74 -14.66
N LEU A 43 10.35 -7.65 -14.94
CA LEU A 43 9.90 -7.91 -16.30
C LEU A 43 9.34 -6.65 -16.97
N TYR A 44 8.52 -5.88 -16.23
CA TYR A 44 7.94 -4.66 -16.77
C TYR A 44 9.02 -3.59 -17.04
N TYR A 45 10.01 -3.46 -16.15
CA TYR A 45 11.16 -2.57 -16.39
C TYR A 45 11.94 -2.98 -17.66
N VAL A 46 12.22 -4.27 -17.82
CA VAL A 46 12.92 -4.80 -18.98
C VAL A 46 12.13 -4.56 -20.27
N LEU A 47 10.81 -4.71 -20.24
CA LEU A 47 9.93 -4.42 -21.38
C LEU A 47 9.97 -2.93 -21.77
N LEU A 48 9.97 -2.02 -20.79
CA LEU A 48 10.06 -0.58 -21.06
C LEU A 48 11.43 -0.16 -21.61
N ASN A 49 12.48 -0.90 -21.24
CA ASN A 49 13.87 -0.62 -21.62
C ASN A 49 14.41 -1.71 -22.58
N TYR A 50 13.55 -2.29 -23.40
CA TYR A 50 13.92 -3.43 -24.26
C TYR A 50 15.18 -3.23 -25.13
N PRO A 51 15.57 -2.01 -25.59
CA PRO A 51 16.80 -1.85 -26.35
C PRO A 51 18.06 -2.20 -25.54
N SER A 52 18.04 -1.98 -24.21
CA SER A 52 19.16 -2.32 -23.33
C SER A 52 19.42 -3.82 -23.22
N LEU A 53 18.42 -4.67 -23.51
CA LEU A 53 18.61 -6.12 -23.57
C LEU A 53 19.58 -6.56 -24.68
N PHE A 54 19.68 -5.78 -25.76
CA PHE A 54 20.57 -6.10 -26.89
C PHE A 54 21.99 -5.60 -26.65
N THR A 55 22.18 -4.60 -25.77
CA THR A 55 23.50 -4.02 -25.46
C THR A 55 24.11 -4.61 -24.18
N ASP A 56 23.31 -4.81 -23.14
CA ASP A 56 23.73 -5.41 -21.87
C ASP A 56 22.59 -6.24 -21.26
N PRO A 57 22.38 -7.49 -21.69
CA PRO A 57 21.30 -8.35 -21.20
C PRO A 57 21.44 -8.68 -19.71
N ILE A 58 22.67 -8.93 -19.24
CA ILE A 58 22.92 -9.31 -17.85
C ILE A 58 22.68 -8.11 -16.92
N GLY A 59 23.21 -6.95 -17.23
CA GLY A 59 23.00 -5.71 -16.45
C GLY A 59 21.51 -5.31 -16.43
N SER A 60 20.81 -5.44 -17.55
CA SER A 60 19.38 -5.11 -17.64
C SER A 60 18.54 -6.00 -16.72
N ILE A 61 18.83 -7.30 -16.65
CA ILE A 61 18.06 -8.27 -15.84
C ILE A 61 18.49 -8.21 -14.37
N PHE A 62 19.78 -8.14 -14.06
CA PHE A 62 20.30 -8.29 -12.70
C PHE A 62 20.69 -6.97 -12.02
N SER A 63 20.45 -5.78 -12.67
CA SER A 63 20.67 -4.50 -12.02
C SER A 63 19.84 -4.36 -10.73
N ARG A 64 20.43 -3.76 -9.70
CA ARG A 64 19.73 -3.48 -8.43
C ARG A 64 18.63 -2.41 -8.58
N GLY A 65 18.71 -1.57 -9.58
CA GLY A 65 17.69 -0.61 -9.97
C GLY A 65 16.68 -1.20 -10.96
N GLY A 66 15.76 -0.36 -11.43
CA GLY A 66 14.83 -0.73 -12.49
C GLY A 66 13.76 -1.72 -12.03
N MET A 67 12.99 -1.32 -11.02
CA MET A 67 11.75 -1.99 -10.61
C MET A 67 10.59 -1.04 -10.85
N VAL A 68 9.60 -1.48 -11.61
CA VAL A 68 8.41 -0.69 -11.92
C VAL A 68 7.24 -1.18 -11.08
N TRP A 69 6.64 -0.27 -10.31
CA TRP A 69 5.55 -0.60 -9.38
C TRP A 69 4.37 -1.31 -10.06
N TYR A 70 3.95 -0.84 -11.24
CA TYR A 70 2.84 -1.46 -11.99
C TYR A 70 3.12 -2.92 -12.36
N GLY A 71 4.34 -3.21 -12.79
CA GLY A 71 4.76 -4.58 -13.06
C GLY A 71 4.72 -5.46 -11.82
N GLY A 72 5.18 -4.91 -10.68
CA GLY A 72 5.12 -5.58 -9.38
C GLY A 72 3.69 -5.88 -8.94
N PHE A 73 2.79 -4.92 -9.08
CA PHE A 73 1.39 -5.10 -8.77
C PHE A 73 0.74 -6.21 -9.63
N LEU A 74 0.91 -6.15 -10.94
CA LEU A 74 0.34 -7.13 -11.88
C LEU A 74 0.93 -8.53 -11.68
N GLY A 75 2.24 -8.63 -11.49
CA GLY A 75 2.91 -9.90 -11.24
C GLY A 75 2.52 -10.53 -9.92
N GLY A 76 2.46 -9.74 -8.85
CA GLY A 76 1.99 -10.19 -7.54
C GLY A 76 0.52 -10.64 -7.58
N LEU A 77 -0.34 -9.85 -8.23
CA LEU A 77 -1.74 -10.19 -8.43
C LEU A 77 -1.91 -11.50 -9.20
N ALA A 78 -1.18 -11.69 -10.29
CA ALA A 78 -1.23 -12.91 -11.09
C ALA A 78 -0.77 -14.14 -10.29
N ALA A 79 0.34 -14.03 -9.55
CA ALA A 79 0.89 -15.13 -8.77
C ALA A 79 -0.03 -15.51 -7.58
N VAL A 80 -0.56 -14.52 -6.87
CA VAL A 80 -1.55 -14.76 -5.80
C VAL A 80 -2.83 -15.35 -6.38
N SER A 81 -3.29 -14.89 -7.56
CA SER A 81 -4.46 -15.45 -8.26
C SER A 81 -4.30 -16.92 -8.56
N TRP A 82 -3.11 -17.29 -9.01
CA TRP A 82 -2.76 -18.68 -9.28
C TRP A 82 -2.88 -19.55 -8.01
N GLU A 83 -2.31 -19.07 -6.88
CA GLU A 83 -2.34 -19.82 -5.62
C GLU A 83 -3.76 -19.88 -5.02
N VAL A 84 -4.56 -18.81 -5.14
CA VAL A 84 -5.98 -18.79 -4.77
C VAL A 84 -6.75 -19.88 -5.51
N LYS A 85 -6.57 -19.95 -6.83
CA LYS A 85 -7.22 -20.97 -7.67
C LYS A 85 -6.79 -22.39 -7.29
N LYS A 86 -5.49 -22.61 -7.06
CA LYS A 86 -4.92 -23.89 -6.64
C LYS A 86 -5.42 -24.34 -5.27
N SER A 87 -5.63 -23.40 -4.35
CA SER A 87 -6.14 -23.65 -3.00
C SER A 87 -7.66 -23.85 -2.93
N GLY A 88 -8.37 -23.75 -4.07
CA GLY A 88 -9.83 -23.90 -4.12
C GLY A 88 -10.61 -22.76 -3.49
N LEU A 89 -9.95 -21.66 -3.13
CA LEU A 89 -10.60 -20.46 -2.62
C LEU A 89 -11.27 -19.66 -3.76
N ARG A 90 -12.35 -18.98 -3.40
CA ARG A 90 -12.90 -17.92 -4.26
C ARG A 90 -12.14 -16.62 -4.04
N TRP A 91 -11.99 -15.83 -5.11
CA TRP A 91 -11.29 -14.55 -5.02
C TRP A 91 -11.89 -13.62 -3.96
N ALA A 92 -13.21 -13.56 -3.85
CA ALA A 92 -13.89 -12.75 -2.86
C ALA A 92 -13.54 -13.16 -1.42
N GLN A 93 -13.39 -14.48 -1.16
CA GLN A 93 -12.91 -14.99 0.14
C GLN A 93 -11.49 -14.50 0.43
N MET A 94 -10.59 -14.71 -0.53
CA MET A 94 -9.19 -14.30 -0.37
C MET A 94 -9.09 -12.79 -0.16
N ALA A 95 -9.87 -11.99 -0.89
CA ALA A 95 -9.92 -10.55 -0.75
C ALA A 95 -10.26 -10.12 0.69
N ASP A 96 -11.25 -10.77 1.32
CA ASP A 96 -11.60 -10.51 2.72
C ASP A 96 -10.49 -10.91 3.70
N LEU A 97 -9.77 -12.01 3.45
CA LEU A 97 -8.67 -12.45 4.30
C LEU A 97 -7.47 -11.50 4.20
N ILE A 98 -7.17 -10.99 3.00
CA ILE A 98 -5.99 -10.18 2.76
C ILE A 98 -6.19 -8.71 3.10
N ALA A 99 -7.41 -8.19 3.15
CA ALA A 99 -7.68 -6.78 3.41
C ALA A 99 -7.05 -6.26 4.73
N PRO A 100 -7.20 -6.93 5.90
CA PRO A 100 -6.50 -6.54 7.12
C PRO A 100 -4.98 -6.67 6.99
N VAL A 101 -4.50 -7.68 6.25
CA VAL A 101 -3.06 -7.89 6.02
C VAL A 101 -2.45 -6.75 5.24
N LEU A 102 -3.16 -6.23 4.23
CA LEU A 102 -2.71 -5.07 3.46
C LEU A 102 -2.64 -3.81 4.33
N ALA A 103 -3.61 -3.60 5.22
CA ALA A 103 -3.60 -2.46 6.13
C ALA A 103 -2.39 -2.49 7.07
N ILE A 104 -2.14 -3.61 7.77
CA ILE A 104 -0.98 -3.72 8.67
C ILE A 104 0.34 -3.70 7.89
N GLY A 105 0.38 -4.32 6.72
CA GLY A 105 1.54 -4.32 5.84
C GLY A 105 1.90 -2.91 5.37
N TYR A 106 0.91 -2.09 5.03
CA TYR A 106 1.10 -0.69 4.67
C TYR A 106 1.67 0.12 5.85
N ALA A 107 1.11 -0.03 7.07
CA ALA A 107 1.63 0.62 8.27
C ALA A 107 3.11 0.30 8.53
N VAL A 108 3.48 -0.99 8.45
CA VAL A 108 4.88 -1.43 8.62
C VAL A 108 5.77 -0.88 7.51
N GLY A 109 5.28 -0.85 6.27
CA GLY A 109 5.99 -0.25 5.13
C GLY A 109 6.25 1.23 5.33
N ARG A 110 5.23 2.00 5.79
CA ARG A 110 5.35 3.44 6.07
C ARG A 110 6.30 3.76 7.24
N MET A 111 6.40 2.88 8.22
CA MET A 111 7.46 2.99 9.23
C MET A 111 8.85 2.87 8.59
N GLY A 112 9.01 2.00 7.59
CA GLY A 112 10.26 1.93 6.81
C GLY A 112 10.57 3.23 6.07
N CYS A 113 9.59 3.85 5.44
CA CYS A 113 9.70 5.17 4.80
C CYS A 113 10.14 6.24 5.80
N PHE A 114 9.56 6.24 7.00
CA PHE A 114 9.95 7.17 8.07
C PHE A 114 11.42 7.01 8.47
N LEU A 115 11.90 5.76 8.62
CA LEU A 115 13.29 5.49 8.98
C LEU A 115 14.30 5.87 7.88
N VAL A 116 13.89 5.79 6.62
CA VAL A 116 14.71 6.24 5.46
C VAL A 116 14.63 7.75 5.27
N GLY A 117 13.55 8.39 5.74
CA GLY A 117 13.30 9.81 5.55
C GLY A 117 12.91 10.12 4.10
N ASP A 118 12.03 9.31 3.54
CA ASP A 118 11.42 9.56 2.22
C ASP A 118 9.91 9.82 2.35
N ASP A 119 9.28 10.30 1.30
CA ASP A 119 7.82 10.54 1.22
C ASP A 119 7.24 11.44 2.34
N TYR A 120 8.04 12.33 2.91
CA TYR A 120 7.60 13.30 3.92
C TYR A 120 6.69 14.39 3.32
N GLY A 121 6.07 15.18 4.21
CA GLY A 121 5.12 16.23 3.85
C GLY A 121 5.77 17.62 3.69
N ARG A 122 4.90 18.63 3.57
CA ARG A 122 5.29 20.04 3.42
C ARG A 122 6.02 20.56 4.66
N PRO A 123 6.79 21.66 4.53
CA PRO A 123 7.37 22.39 5.66
C PRO A 123 6.32 22.71 6.72
N THR A 124 6.71 22.60 8.00
CA THR A 124 5.83 22.92 9.14
C THR A 124 6.66 23.47 10.29
N ASP A 125 6.10 24.42 11.01
CA ASP A 125 6.63 24.94 12.27
C ASP A 125 5.98 24.30 13.50
N ALA A 126 5.10 23.32 13.29
CA ALA A 126 4.44 22.59 14.36
C ALA A 126 5.47 21.84 15.22
N TRP A 127 5.17 21.71 16.52
CA TRP A 127 6.05 21.05 17.50
C TRP A 127 6.39 19.58 17.17
N PHE A 128 5.58 18.92 16.36
CA PHE A 128 5.78 17.53 15.91
C PHE A 128 6.47 17.45 14.53
N GLY A 129 6.90 18.57 13.96
CA GLY A 129 7.67 18.58 12.71
C GLY A 129 8.99 17.83 12.85
N VAL A 130 9.33 17.01 11.86
CA VAL A 130 10.54 16.18 11.88
C VAL A 130 11.51 16.65 10.80
N LYS A 131 12.81 16.68 11.16
CA LYS A 131 13.92 16.98 10.23
C LYS A 131 14.59 15.69 9.78
N PHE A 132 14.78 15.53 8.47
CA PHE A 132 15.51 14.41 7.89
C PHE A 132 16.79 14.92 7.18
N PRO A 133 17.87 15.24 7.93
CA PRO A 133 19.12 15.78 7.35
C PRO A 133 19.82 14.80 6.40
N GLN A 134 19.60 13.50 6.59
CA GLN A 134 20.13 12.39 5.80
C GLN A 134 19.01 11.60 5.09
N GLY A 135 17.81 12.19 4.95
CA GLY A 135 16.69 11.58 4.26
C GLY A 135 16.95 11.35 2.76
N SER A 136 16.12 10.60 2.13
CA SER A 136 16.24 10.28 0.70
C SER A 136 14.99 10.76 -0.08
N PRO A 137 14.99 12.04 -0.49
CA PRO A 137 16.01 13.08 -0.34
C PRO A 137 15.97 13.80 1.02
N PRO A 138 17.06 14.52 1.43
CA PRO A 138 17.07 15.26 2.70
C PRO A 138 16.11 16.46 2.70
N THR A 139 15.59 16.84 3.90
CA THR A 139 14.67 17.97 4.06
C THR A 139 15.39 19.32 4.05
N ARG A 140 16.16 19.60 3.01
CA ARG A 140 16.85 20.86 2.81
C ARG A 140 16.04 21.79 1.91
N ALA A 141 16.05 23.09 2.19
CA ALA A 141 15.38 24.09 1.37
C ALA A 141 15.77 23.97 -0.10
N SER A 142 17.07 23.95 -0.37
CA SER A 142 17.64 23.80 -1.72
C SER A 142 17.17 22.51 -2.44
N VAL A 143 16.97 21.42 -1.71
CA VAL A 143 16.45 20.16 -2.28
C VAL A 143 14.96 20.26 -2.59
N MET A 144 14.19 20.93 -1.72
CA MET A 144 12.74 21.12 -1.94
C MET A 144 12.48 21.95 -3.19
N GLU A 145 13.28 23.01 -3.40
CA GLU A 145 13.17 23.88 -4.57
C GLU A 145 13.64 23.17 -5.85
N ASN A 146 14.85 22.58 -5.82
CA ASN A 146 15.45 22.00 -7.03
C ASN A 146 14.88 20.64 -7.44
N HIS A 147 14.48 19.80 -6.46
CA HIS A 147 14.01 18.42 -6.73
C HIS A 147 12.49 18.32 -6.82
N PHE A 148 11.78 19.07 -5.97
CA PHE A 148 10.31 19.03 -5.94
C PHE A 148 9.65 20.24 -6.60
N GLY A 149 10.42 21.29 -6.94
CA GLY A 149 9.89 22.52 -7.54
C GLY A 149 9.00 23.32 -6.57
N ILE A 150 9.19 23.15 -5.27
CA ILE A 150 8.39 23.80 -4.23
C ILE A 150 9.19 24.95 -3.65
N GLU A 151 8.70 26.16 -3.84
CA GLU A 151 9.27 27.36 -3.22
C GLU A 151 9.09 27.29 -1.69
N VAL A 152 10.21 27.39 -0.98
CA VAL A 152 10.21 27.35 0.49
C VAL A 152 10.13 28.77 1.01
N ASP A 153 9.13 29.03 1.88
CA ASP A 153 9.00 30.34 2.52
C ASP A 153 10.30 30.67 3.29
N PRO A 154 10.92 31.85 3.03
CA PRO A 154 12.14 32.31 3.70
C PRO A 154 12.08 32.23 5.24
N TYR A 155 10.89 32.37 5.82
CA TYR A 155 10.65 32.21 7.26
C TYR A 155 11.21 30.89 7.81
N PHE A 156 11.04 29.77 7.06
CA PHE A 156 11.55 28.47 7.52
C PHE A 156 13.08 28.41 7.52
N VAL A 157 13.71 29.03 6.51
CA VAL A 157 15.18 29.06 6.42
C VAL A 157 15.78 29.96 7.50
N GLU A 158 15.17 31.12 7.75
CA GLU A 158 15.58 32.04 8.82
C GLU A 158 15.46 31.41 10.21
N ARG A 159 14.36 30.68 10.46
CA ARG A 159 14.06 30.11 11.78
C ARG A 159 14.77 28.80 12.05
N PHE A 160 14.88 27.93 11.07
CA PHE A 160 15.34 26.55 11.24
C PHE A 160 16.66 26.23 10.56
N GLY A 161 17.18 27.14 9.73
CA GLY A 161 18.36 26.94 8.88
C GLY A 161 18.03 26.14 7.62
N GLU A 162 19.04 25.64 6.95
CA GLU A 162 18.92 24.90 5.68
C GLU A 162 18.11 23.60 5.80
N VAL A 163 18.14 22.94 6.97
CA VAL A 163 17.36 21.70 7.21
C VAL A 163 16.05 22.04 7.91
N ILE A 164 14.98 21.90 7.15
CA ILE A 164 13.63 22.34 7.52
C ILE A 164 12.84 21.19 8.17
N PRO A 165 12.05 21.48 9.22
CA PRO A 165 11.10 20.51 9.75
C PRO A 165 9.91 20.37 8.80
N VAL A 166 9.45 19.14 8.60
CA VAL A 166 8.34 18.78 7.69
C VAL A 166 7.28 17.95 8.40
N HIS A 167 6.08 17.93 7.86
CA HIS A 167 5.04 17.01 8.32
C HIS A 167 5.52 15.55 8.16
N PRO A 168 5.56 14.73 9.23
CA PRO A 168 5.90 13.32 9.15
C PRO A 168 4.70 12.53 8.62
N THR A 169 4.37 12.71 7.33
CA THR A 169 3.21 12.08 6.68
C THR A 169 3.24 10.57 6.78
N GLN A 170 4.44 9.98 6.80
CA GLN A 170 4.62 8.54 7.02
C GLN A 170 4.01 8.08 8.35
N LEU A 171 4.20 8.86 9.45
CA LEU A 171 3.62 8.52 10.74
C LEU A 171 2.09 8.70 10.77
N TYR A 172 1.56 9.67 10.02
CA TYR A 172 0.11 9.81 9.87
C TYR A 172 -0.48 8.59 9.20
N GLU A 173 0.15 8.13 8.12
CA GLU A 173 -0.26 6.91 7.41
C GLU A 173 -0.11 5.68 8.30
N VAL A 174 0.95 5.56 9.11
CA VAL A 174 1.10 4.47 10.09
C VAL A 174 -0.08 4.43 11.05
N VAL A 175 -0.43 5.56 11.66
CA VAL A 175 -1.53 5.63 12.64
C VAL A 175 -2.87 5.30 11.97
N MET A 176 -3.17 5.89 10.82
CA MET A 176 -4.42 5.63 10.10
C MET A 176 -4.53 4.18 9.66
N SER A 177 -3.47 3.60 9.09
CA SER A 177 -3.47 2.19 8.66
C SER A 177 -3.57 1.23 9.83
N LEU A 178 -2.98 1.53 11.00
CA LEU A 178 -3.18 0.73 12.21
C LEU A 178 -4.63 0.80 12.71
N MET A 179 -5.27 1.96 12.64
CA MET A 179 -6.70 2.11 12.96
C MET A 179 -7.56 1.32 11.97
N ILE A 180 -7.26 1.39 10.68
CA ILE A 180 -7.94 0.61 9.63
C ILE A 180 -7.76 -0.89 9.91
N PHE A 181 -6.53 -1.34 10.19
CA PHE A 181 -6.26 -2.73 10.55
C PHE A 181 -7.09 -3.18 11.75
N ALA A 182 -7.07 -2.43 12.85
CA ALA A 182 -7.80 -2.75 14.07
C ALA A 182 -9.31 -2.84 13.82
N PHE A 183 -9.85 -1.91 13.03
CA PHE A 183 -11.25 -1.91 12.65
C PHE A 183 -11.61 -3.14 11.79
N LEU A 184 -10.87 -3.40 10.71
CA LEU A 184 -11.10 -4.57 9.85
C LEU A 184 -10.94 -5.87 10.63
N TRP A 185 -9.94 -5.94 11.51
CA TRP A 185 -9.72 -7.10 12.37
C TRP A 185 -10.89 -7.35 13.32
N ARG A 186 -11.50 -6.30 13.84
CA ARG A 186 -12.67 -6.39 14.72
C ARG A 186 -13.91 -6.91 14.01
N ILE A 187 -14.12 -6.52 12.74
CA ILE A 187 -15.30 -6.88 11.96
C ILE A 187 -15.11 -8.09 11.04
N ARG A 188 -13.90 -8.70 11.00
CA ARG A 188 -13.54 -9.77 10.04
C ARG A 188 -14.43 -11.02 10.09
N LYS A 189 -15.14 -11.25 11.21
CA LYS A 189 -16.06 -12.39 11.40
C LYS A 189 -17.50 -12.04 11.03
N HIS A 190 -17.69 -11.16 10.06
CA HIS A 190 -19.03 -10.74 9.62
C HIS A 190 -19.87 -11.87 9.00
N SER A 191 -21.18 -11.65 8.89
CA SER A 191 -22.13 -12.56 8.25
C SER A 191 -22.54 -12.17 6.83
N TYR A 192 -22.05 -11.06 6.31
CA TYR A 192 -22.31 -10.59 4.95
C TYR A 192 -21.65 -11.48 3.89
N ALA A 193 -21.99 -11.25 2.62
CA ALA A 193 -21.38 -11.97 1.51
C ALA A 193 -19.87 -11.76 1.44
N GLU A 194 -19.18 -12.69 0.79
CA GLU A 194 -17.73 -12.63 0.59
C GLU A 194 -17.33 -11.39 -0.23
N GLY A 195 -16.19 -10.79 0.12
CA GLY A 195 -15.70 -9.54 -0.45
C GLY A 195 -16.15 -8.29 0.29
N TRP A 196 -16.98 -8.42 1.35
CA TRP A 196 -17.47 -7.26 2.07
C TRP A 196 -16.37 -6.49 2.82
N ILE A 197 -15.45 -7.17 3.48
CA ILE A 197 -14.29 -6.56 4.16
C ILE A 197 -13.36 -5.88 3.15
N TRP A 198 -13.17 -6.50 1.99
CA TRP A 198 -12.37 -5.95 0.91
C TRP A 198 -12.88 -4.58 0.44
N TRP A 199 -14.20 -4.46 0.25
CA TRP A 199 -14.80 -3.20 -0.17
C TRP A 199 -14.72 -2.12 0.91
N ILE A 200 -14.83 -2.50 2.18
CA ILE A 200 -14.60 -1.58 3.30
C ILE A 200 -13.15 -1.09 3.29
N TRP A 201 -12.20 -2.00 3.09
CA TRP A 201 -10.78 -1.61 2.97
C TRP A 201 -10.56 -0.64 1.82
N PHE A 202 -11.18 -0.82 0.65
CA PHE A 202 -11.09 0.12 -0.47
C PHE A 202 -11.54 1.53 -0.06
N VAL A 203 -12.66 1.64 0.65
CA VAL A 203 -13.16 2.94 1.12
C VAL A 203 -12.17 3.58 2.09
N LEU A 204 -11.72 2.82 3.10
CA LEU A 204 -10.84 3.34 4.14
C LEU A 204 -9.45 3.70 3.62
N ALA A 205 -8.87 2.86 2.76
CA ALA A 205 -7.59 3.16 2.10
C ALA A 205 -7.69 4.37 1.15
N GLY A 206 -8.82 4.51 0.46
CA GLY A 206 -9.11 5.68 -0.36
C GLY A 206 -9.20 6.97 0.48
N ILE A 207 -9.88 6.91 1.63
CA ILE A 207 -9.97 8.05 2.56
C ILE A 207 -8.58 8.40 3.12
N GLU A 208 -7.82 7.41 3.59
CA GLU A 208 -6.46 7.59 4.08
C GLU A 208 -5.60 8.32 3.06
N ARG A 209 -5.57 7.81 1.84
CA ARG A 209 -4.76 8.37 0.76
C ARG A 209 -5.22 9.78 0.36
N PHE A 210 -6.54 10.02 0.33
CA PHE A 210 -7.10 11.34 0.04
C PHE A 210 -6.68 12.39 1.08
N LEU A 211 -6.76 12.04 2.37
CA LEU A 211 -6.44 12.95 3.47
C LEU A 211 -4.94 13.30 3.53
N VAL A 212 -4.08 12.30 3.38
CA VAL A 212 -2.63 12.53 3.43
C VAL A 212 -2.14 13.42 2.31
N GLU A 213 -2.78 13.36 1.14
CA GLU A 213 -2.37 14.14 -0.02
C GLU A 213 -2.43 15.67 0.21
N PHE A 214 -3.24 16.16 1.13
CA PHE A 214 -3.28 17.59 1.47
C PHE A 214 -1.99 18.11 2.10
N VAL A 215 -1.26 17.24 2.79
CA VAL A 215 -0.02 17.59 3.50
C VAL A 215 1.24 17.05 2.84
N ARG A 216 1.13 16.30 1.74
CA ARG A 216 2.28 15.80 0.99
C ARG A 216 3.05 16.92 0.31
N LEU A 217 4.36 16.71 0.16
CA LEU A 217 5.26 17.68 -0.45
C LEU A 217 5.03 17.85 -1.96
N LYS A 218 4.57 16.83 -2.67
CA LYS A 218 4.32 16.90 -4.13
C LYS A 218 3.16 17.84 -4.45
N ASP A 219 3.38 18.70 -5.44
CA ASP A 219 2.34 19.54 -6.02
C ASP A 219 2.10 19.14 -7.49
N ASP A 220 1.49 17.96 -7.67
CA ASP A 220 1.12 17.38 -8.96
C ASP A 220 -0.39 17.51 -9.23
N ARG A 221 -0.94 18.71 -8.94
CA ARG A 221 -2.38 18.97 -9.12
C ARG A 221 -2.77 18.89 -10.58
N PHE A 222 -3.76 18.06 -10.83
CA PHE A 222 -4.40 17.93 -12.13
C PHE A 222 -5.57 18.92 -12.23
N LEU A 223 -5.62 19.70 -13.28
CA LEU A 223 -6.63 20.76 -13.48
C LEU A 223 -6.70 21.80 -12.32
N GLY A 224 -5.62 21.99 -11.59
CA GLY A 224 -5.50 23.01 -10.54
C GLY A 224 -6.26 22.73 -9.24
N MET A 225 -7.06 21.66 -9.14
CA MET A 225 -7.89 21.35 -7.96
C MET A 225 -7.41 20.12 -7.19
N PHE A 226 -7.36 18.96 -7.84
CA PHE A 226 -7.03 17.69 -7.21
C PHE A 226 -5.77 17.08 -7.80
N THR A 227 -5.00 16.39 -6.98
CA THR A 227 -3.91 15.55 -7.48
C THR A 227 -4.47 14.29 -8.12
N MET A 228 -3.69 13.64 -8.99
CA MET A 228 -4.06 12.35 -9.57
C MET A 228 -4.35 11.31 -8.47
N ALA A 229 -3.59 11.34 -7.37
CA ALA A 229 -3.80 10.45 -6.24
C ALA A 229 -5.16 10.69 -5.56
N GLN A 230 -5.59 11.95 -5.42
CA GLN A 230 -6.92 12.27 -4.87
C GLN A 230 -8.05 11.79 -5.80
N LEU A 231 -7.91 11.95 -7.11
CA LEU A 231 -8.91 11.43 -8.08
C LEU A 231 -9.04 9.91 -8.01
N ILE A 232 -7.90 9.20 -7.96
CA ILE A 232 -7.89 7.74 -7.78
C ILE A 232 -8.53 7.35 -6.45
N SER A 233 -8.26 8.10 -5.38
CA SER A 233 -8.83 7.86 -4.05
C SER A 233 -10.36 7.99 -4.06
N LEU A 234 -10.89 9.03 -4.70
CA LEU A 234 -12.34 9.21 -4.86
C LEU A 234 -12.97 8.07 -5.66
N LEU A 235 -12.30 7.61 -6.70
CA LEU A 235 -12.75 6.45 -7.49
C LEU A 235 -12.77 5.17 -6.62
N LEU A 236 -11.73 4.93 -5.82
CA LEU A 236 -11.68 3.79 -4.91
C LEU A 236 -12.80 3.84 -3.87
N ILE A 237 -13.06 5.01 -3.29
CA ILE A 237 -14.16 5.22 -2.34
C ILE A 237 -15.50 4.91 -3.01
N PHE A 238 -15.73 5.45 -4.20
CA PHE A 238 -16.97 5.22 -4.94
C PHE A 238 -17.20 3.74 -5.26
N ILE A 239 -16.18 3.05 -5.80
CA ILE A 239 -16.24 1.62 -6.13
C ILE A 239 -16.43 0.80 -4.84
N GLY A 240 -15.73 1.15 -3.75
CA GLY A 240 -15.86 0.48 -2.46
C GLY A 240 -17.27 0.60 -1.88
N ILE A 241 -17.89 1.78 -1.91
CA ILE A 241 -19.28 1.99 -1.46
C ILE A 241 -20.24 1.11 -2.28
N GLN A 242 -20.10 1.10 -3.60
CA GLN A 242 -20.91 0.23 -4.47
C GLN A 242 -20.75 -1.25 -4.13
N GLY A 243 -19.52 -1.68 -3.88
CA GLY A 243 -19.20 -3.04 -3.47
C GLY A 243 -19.82 -3.41 -2.12
N ILE A 244 -19.73 -2.53 -1.11
CA ILE A 244 -20.37 -2.72 0.21
C ILE A 244 -21.89 -2.87 0.05
N MET A 245 -22.53 -1.99 -0.73
CA MET A 245 -23.98 -2.04 -0.95
C MET A 245 -24.39 -3.38 -1.57
N ARG A 246 -23.68 -3.83 -2.61
CA ARG A 246 -23.98 -5.11 -3.28
C ARG A 246 -23.80 -6.31 -2.34
N THR A 247 -22.69 -6.37 -1.64
CA THR A 247 -22.37 -7.50 -0.73
C THR A 247 -23.22 -7.51 0.55
N SER A 248 -23.75 -6.35 0.96
CA SER A 248 -24.68 -6.27 2.10
C SER A 248 -26.10 -6.75 1.75
N ILE A 249 -26.52 -6.58 0.50
CA ILE A 249 -27.86 -7.01 0.01
C ILE A 249 -27.86 -8.50 -0.38
N MET A 250 -26.72 -9.05 -0.81
CA MET A 250 -26.60 -10.47 -1.11
C MET A 250 -26.84 -11.31 0.15
N GLN A 251 -27.57 -12.42 0.00
CA GLN A 251 -27.90 -13.29 1.14
C GLN A 251 -26.65 -13.64 1.97
N PRO A 252 -26.78 -13.68 3.32
CA PRO A 252 -25.69 -14.06 4.18
C PRO A 252 -25.17 -15.44 3.81
N ARG A 253 -23.85 -15.61 3.90
CA ARG A 253 -23.17 -16.89 3.69
C ARG A 253 -23.80 -17.96 4.57
N ASN A 254 -24.43 -18.96 3.98
CA ASN A 254 -24.93 -20.13 4.70
C ASN A 254 -23.72 -20.91 5.23
N ARG A 255 -23.34 -20.69 6.51
CA ARG A 255 -22.20 -21.36 7.16
C ARG A 255 -22.45 -22.82 7.47
N ASP A 256 -23.74 -23.26 7.39
CA ASP A 256 -24.14 -24.54 7.92
C ASP A 256 -24.05 -25.73 6.95
N SER A 257 -23.61 -25.49 5.69
CA SER A 257 -23.59 -26.57 4.69
C SER A 257 -22.28 -27.35 4.55
N LYS A 258 -21.26 -27.11 5.41
CA LYS A 258 -19.98 -27.84 5.33
C LYS A 258 -19.46 -28.43 6.65
N GLN A 259 -20.31 -28.59 7.65
CA GLN A 259 -19.93 -29.35 8.89
C GLN A 259 -20.33 -30.82 8.89
N PHE A 260 -21.05 -31.31 7.87
CA PHE A 260 -21.40 -32.72 7.74
C PHE A 260 -21.29 -33.16 6.28
N ALA A 261 -20.06 -33.35 5.76
CA ALA A 261 -19.78 -34.23 4.66
C ALA A 261 -18.33 -34.72 4.77
#